data_270909ddb607735e70c5c03dda7bfd9b
#
_entry.id   270909ddb607735e70c5c03dda7bfd9b
#
_cell.length_a   1.000
_cell.length_b   1.000
_cell.length_c   1.000
_cell.angle_alpha   90.00
_cell.angle_beta   90.00
_cell.angle_gamma   90.00
#
_symmetry.space_group_name_H-M   'P 1'
#
loop_
_entity.id
_entity.type
_entity.pdbx_description
1 polymer ?
#
loop_
_entity_poly.entity_id
_entity_poly.type
_entity_poly.pdbx_seq_one_letter_code
_entity_poly.pdbx_strand_id
1 'polypeptide(L)'
;MKNFIQRSFRRELLVSFLAVSVLPLIVCCVFLIQMFKVKVGRDFEKKDMELAGAVEQQLMTLFDAYHDAAEELCTDPLVAEALKKESFGKKNEVYRSLYGATAACREMAGFHLYNADGSCLYSTGNRTYGQTLPVYWGILREAHAHPNDLIIRSDLEIGGDEVLRFARAVTGNSEECSGYFVATMTAEHFAKALSGTYSGQDGICILNGFLETVYSVGTASGETVGDVLRSRFLQGEPLTEVWNNNSIYVSKLGDTGLYSVLIRPHVFTSDTTRSMYTVLLFMAAGSFLLSVGVAIGISSFLSKPIHVLHDAMDEVQEGNLDTHVDMERQDEFGELAENFNIMTKRISSYME
;
A
#
# COMPACT_ATOMS: atom_id res chain seq x y z
N MET A 1 44.48 -1.50 23.69
CA MET A 1 44.01 -0.27 23.02
C MET A 1 44.81 0.99 23.39
N LYS A 2 45.29 1.17 24.62
CA LYS A 2 46.13 2.35 25.05
C LYS A 2 47.42 2.52 24.25
N ASN A 3 48.09 1.45 23.82
CA ASN A 3 49.41 1.53 23.15
C ASN A 3 49.33 1.84 21.63
N PHE A 4 48.13 1.89 21.04
CA PHE A 4 47.96 2.16 19.62
C PHE A 4 47.79 3.66 19.30
N ILE A 5 47.36 4.44 20.29
CA ILE A 5 47.06 5.88 20.15
C ILE A 5 48.32 6.73 20.39
N GLN A 6 49.31 6.24 21.13
CA GLN A 6 50.44 7.03 21.67
C GLN A 6 51.63 7.26 20.70
N ARG A 7 51.56 6.89 19.42
CA ARG A 7 52.80 6.84 18.59
C ARG A 7 52.97 7.93 17.54
N SER A 8 52.03 8.81 17.28
CA SER A 8 52.31 9.95 16.38
C SER A 8 51.16 10.97 16.43
N PHE A 9 51.44 12.24 16.61
CA PHE A 9 50.55 13.39 16.51
C PHE A 9 49.66 13.31 15.22
N ARG A 10 50.24 12.84 14.13
CA ARG A 10 49.50 12.59 12.89
C ARG A 10 48.35 11.57 13.05
N ARG A 11 48.53 10.52 13.87
CA ARG A 11 47.49 9.50 14.11
C ARG A 11 46.37 10.03 14.99
N GLU A 12 46.70 10.80 16.00
CA GLU A 12 45.71 11.43 16.90
C GLU A 12 44.84 12.43 16.14
N LEU A 13 45.49 13.28 15.32
CA LEU A 13 44.79 14.22 14.42
C LEU A 13 43.87 13.48 13.44
N LEU A 14 44.35 12.43 12.78
CA LEU A 14 43.59 11.65 11.84
C LEU A 14 42.39 10.99 12.51
N VAL A 15 42.56 10.36 13.68
CA VAL A 15 41.49 9.74 14.46
C VAL A 15 40.47 10.78 14.91
N SER A 16 40.90 11.95 15.40
CA SER A 16 40.02 13.02 15.81
C SER A 16 39.17 13.57 14.67
N PHE A 17 39.78 13.85 13.52
CA PHE A 17 39.05 14.32 12.34
C PHE A 17 38.10 13.26 11.80
N LEU A 18 38.51 12.00 11.79
CA LEU A 18 37.68 10.89 11.35
C LEU A 18 36.47 10.67 12.29
N ALA A 19 36.70 10.79 13.61
CA ALA A 19 35.62 10.71 14.58
C ALA A 19 34.60 11.86 14.44
N VAL A 20 35.07 13.09 14.29
CA VAL A 20 34.26 14.30 14.15
C VAL A 20 33.44 14.27 12.82
N SER A 21 34.00 13.70 11.76
CA SER A 21 33.32 13.66 10.45
C SER A 21 32.41 12.44 10.29
N VAL A 22 32.81 11.27 10.79
CA VAL A 22 32.06 10.01 10.59
C VAL A 22 30.87 9.88 11.57
N LEU A 23 31.03 10.34 12.81
CA LEU A 23 29.97 10.20 13.81
C LEU A 23 28.69 10.97 13.45
N PRO A 24 28.72 12.26 13.04
CA PRO A 24 27.54 12.95 12.55
C PRO A 24 26.96 12.32 11.29
N LEU A 25 27.80 11.78 10.39
CA LEU A 25 27.36 11.12 9.19
C LEU A 25 26.55 9.86 9.49
N ILE A 26 27.01 9.02 10.43
CA ILE A 26 26.27 7.85 10.90
C ILE A 26 24.92 8.26 11.50
N VAL A 27 24.91 9.27 12.38
CA VAL A 27 23.67 9.78 13.00
C VAL A 27 22.71 10.28 11.93
N CYS A 28 23.21 11.04 10.95
CA CYS A 28 22.40 11.55 9.84
C CYS A 28 21.83 10.41 8.99
N CYS A 29 22.62 9.40 8.63
CA CYS A 29 22.15 8.22 7.88
C CYS A 29 21.07 7.46 8.63
N VAL A 30 21.25 7.20 9.93
CA VAL A 30 20.24 6.52 10.76
C VAL A 30 18.95 7.34 10.81
N PHE A 31 19.06 8.66 11.01
CA PHE A 31 17.92 9.56 11.04
C PHE A 31 17.17 9.59 9.70
N LEU A 32 17.89 9.69 8.57
CA LEU A 32 17.30 9.66 7.24
C LEU A 32 16.57 8.34 6.95
N ILE A 33 17.16 7.20 7.33
CA ILE A 33 16.53 5.89 7.21
C ILE A 33 15.23 5.82 8.02
N GLN A 34 15.24 6.31 9.25
CA GLN A 34 14.04 6.34 10.11
C GLN A 34 12.96 7.27 9.55
N MET A 35 13.34 8.51 9.17
CA MET A 35 12.42 9.44 8.54
C MET A 35 11.80 8.88 7.26
N PHE A 36 12.62 8.23 6.44
CA PHE A 36 12.18 7.62 5.20
C PHE A 36 11.15 6.50 5.47
N LYS A 37 11.45 5.56 6.40
CA LYS A 37 10.50 4.50 6.79
C LYS A 37 9.15 5.06 7.21
N VAL A 38 9.16 6.08 8.09
CA VAL A 38 7.93 6.66 8.62
C VAL A 38 7.16 7.42 7.54
N LYS A 39 7.83 8.23 6.73
CA LYS A 39 7.16 9.06 5.71
C LYS A 39 6.63 8.21 4.57
N VAL A 40 7.46 7.33 4.02
CA VAL A 40 7.07 6.45 2.91
C VAL A 40 5.98 5.49 3.37
N GLY A 41 6.10 4.89 4.55
CA GLY A 41 5.06 4.04 5.11
C GLY A 41 3.70 4.74 5.18
N ARG A 42 3.65 5.96 5.72
CA ARG A 42 2.41 6.76 5.80
C ARG A 42 1.84 7.13 4.42
N ASP A 43 2.70 7.50 3.48
CA ASP A 43 2.24 7.91 2.14
C ASP A 43 1.65 6.71 1.38
N PHE A 44 2.19 5.50 1.57
CA PHE A 44 1.62 4.28 0.99
C PHE A 44 0.33 3.85 1.71
N GLU A 45 0.32 3.83 3.04
CA GLU A 45 -0.87 3.53 3.82
C GLU A 45 -2.04 4.45 3.43
N LYS A 46 -1.77 5.74 3.26
CA LYS A 46 -2.77 6.71 2.80
C LYS A 46 -3.31 6.37 1.41
N LYS A 47 -2.42 6.06 0.46
CA LYS A 47 -2.83 5.67 -0.90
C LYS A 47 -3.61 4.35 -0.92
N ASP A 48 -3.23 3.40 -0.07
CA ASP A 48 -3.92 2.13 0.04
C ASP A 48 -5.32 2.31 0.65
N MET A 49 -5.46 3.20 1.65
CA MET A 49 -6.76 3.59 2.20
C MET A 49 -7.63 4.33 1.16
N GLU A 50 -7.05 5.23 0.37
CA GLU A 50 -7.75 5.92 -0.72
C GLU A 50 -8.24 4.91 -1.77
N LEU A 51 -7.43 3.90 -2.12
CA LEU A 51 -7.83 2.85 -3.04
C LEU A 51 -8.92 1.95 -2.46
N ALA A 52 -8.81 1.54 -1.19
CA ALA A 52 -9.85 0.78 -0.51
C ALA A 52 -11.18 1.55 -0.47
N GLY A 53 -11.15 2.85 -0.18
CA GLY A 53 -12.31 3.74 -0.25
C GLY A 53 -12.89 3.87 -1.66
N ALA A 54 -12.04 3.90 -2.71
CA ALA A 54 -12.50 3.93 -4.09
C ALA A 54 -13.21 2.64 -4.49
N VAL A 55 -12.71 1.47 -4.09
CA VAL A 55 -13.37 0.17 -4.28
C VAL A 55 -14.72 0.14 -3.57
N GLU A 56 -14.77 0.56 -2.30
CA GLU A 56 -16.01 0.66 -1.54
C GLU A 56 -17.04 1.55 -2.24
N GLN A 57 -16.65 2.77 -2.60
CA GLN A 57 -17.53 3.73 -3.25
C GLN A 57 -18.05 3.21 -4.60
N GLN A 58 -17.21 2.54 -5.38
CA GLN A 58 -17.59 1.97 -6.67
C GLN A 58 -18.64 0.86 -6.52
N LEU A 59 -18.44 -0.03 -5.54
CA LEU A 59 -19.39 -1.10 -5.25
C LEU A 59 -20.70 -0.53 -4.68
N MET A 60 -20.64 0.45 -3.78
CA MET A 60 -21.83 1.09 -3.24
C MET A 60 -22.65 1.79 -4.33
N THR A 61 -21.99 2.55 -5.22
CA THR A 61 -22.68 3.19 -6.37
C THR A 61 -23.37 2.15 -7.26
N LEU A 62 -22.75 0.99 -7.44
CA LEU A 62 -23.33 -0.10 -8.22
C LEU A 62 -24.53 -0.73 -7.51
N PHE A 63 -24.44 -0.94 -6.20
CA PHE A 63 -25.54 -1.49 -5.40
C PHE A 63 -26.72 -0.52 -5.29
N ASP A 64 -26.45 0.78 -5.24
CA ASP A 64 -27.48 1.83 -5.33
C ASP A 64 -28.21 1.77 -6.68
N ALA A 65 -27.46 1.59 -7.78
CA ALA A 65 -28.09 1.41 -9.09
C ALA A 65 -28.94 0.14 -9.20
N TYR A 66 -28.59 -0.95 -8.47
CA TYR A 66 -29.45 -2.14 -8.38
C TYR A 66 -30.69 -1.88 -7.52
N HIS A 67 -30.57 -1.09 -6.48
CA HIS A 67 -31.68 -0.66 -5.65
C HIS A 67 -32.71 0.15 -6.46
N ASP A 68 -32.22 1.14 -7.20
CA ASP A 68 -33.06 2.00 -8.04
C ASP A 68 -33.79 1.17 -9.12
N ALA A 69 -33.06 0.28 -9.79
CA ALA A 69 -33.66 -0.62 -10.79
C ALA A 69 -34.70 -1.57 -10.17
N ALA A 70 -34.42 -2.09 -8.98
CA ALA A 70 -35.38 -2.92 -8.24
C ALA A 70 -36.62 -2.12 -7.82
N GLU A 71 -36.46 -0.88 -7.36
CA GLU A 71 -37.57 -0.03 -6.97
C GLU A 71 -38.49 0.28 -8.15
N GLU A 72 -37.91 0.70 -9.29
CA GLU A 72 -38.66 0.98 -10.51
C GLU A 72 -39.46 -0.24 -11.00
N LEU A 73 -38.80 -1.42 -11.09
CA LEU A 73 -39.43 -2.63 -11.62
C LEU A 73 -40.44 -3.27 -10.65
N CYS A 74 -40.16 -3.24 -9.34
CA CYS A 74 -41.00 -3.90 -8.35
C CYS A 74 -42.29 -3.12 -8.08
N THR A 75 -42.31 -1.83 -8.36
CA THR A 75 -43.49 -0.96 -8.23
C THR A 75 -44.26 -0.82 -9.55
N ASP A 76 -43.74 -1.28 -10.68
CA ASP A 76 -44.39 -1.18 -11.98
C ASP A 76 -45.61 -2.15 -12.08
N PRO A 77 -46.86 -1.61 -12.24
CA PRO A 77 -48.05 -2.45 -12.37
C PRO A 77 -48.04 -3.38 -13.58
N LEU A 78 -47.38 -2.95 -14.68
CA LEU A 78 -47.23 -3.74 -15.89
C LEU A 78 -46.39 -5.00 -15.64
N VAL A 79 -45.26 -4.84 -14.92
CA VAL A 79 -44.38 -5.93 -14.52
C VAL A 79 -45.13 -6.88 -13.60
N ALA A 80 -45.82 -6.36 -12.58
CA ALA A 80 -46.58 -7.16 -11.63
C ALA A 80 -47.71 -7.99 -12.32
N GLU A 81 -48.46 -7.40 -13.26
CA GLU A 81 -49.50 -8.11 -14.01
C GLU A 81 -48.91 -9.19 -14.91
N ALA A 82 -47.78 -8.91 -15.56
CA ALA A 82 -47.11 -9.85 -16.47
C ALA A 82 -46.54 -11.08 -15.74
N LEU A 83 -46.17 -10.94 -14.44
CA LEU A 83 -45.68 -12.03 -13.62
C LEU A 83 -46.81 -12.91 -13.03
N LYS A 84 -48.04 -12.36 -12.85
CA LYS A 84 -49.23 -13.10 -12.38
C LYS A 84 -49.84 -13.98 -13.51
N LYS A 85 -49.79 -13.49 -14.76
CA LYS A 85 -50.33 -14.22 -15.92
C LYS A 85 -49.31 -14.15 -17.05
N GLU A 86 -48.82 -15.29 -17.52
CA GLU A 86 -48.01 -15.33 -18.75
C GLU A 86 -48.80 -14.68 -19.91
N SER A 87 -48.67 -13.36 -20.02
CA SER A 87 -49.35 -12.59 -21.05
C SER A 87 -48.39 -12.40 -22.21
N PHE A 88 -48.45 -13.32 -23.21
CA PHE A 88 -47.63 -13.25 -24.42
C PHE A 88 -47.75 -11.90 -25.16
N GLY A 89 -48.87 -11.16 -24.97
CA GLY A 89 -49.09 -9.86 -25.60
C GLY A 89 -48.26 -8.70 -25.07
N LYS A 90 -47.80 -8.75 -23.81
CA LYS A 90 -47.08 -7.67 -23.15
C LYS A 90 -45.56 -7.94 -23.02
N LYS A 91 -45.07 -9.03 -23.57
CA LYS A 91 -43.65 -9.44 -23.41
C LYS A 91 -42.65 -8.37 -23.81
N ASN A 92 -42.86 -7.66 -24.91
CA ASN A 92 -41.96 -6.62 -25.40
C ASN A 92 -41.98 -5.38 -24.50
N GLU A 93 -43.10 -5.08 -23.86
CA GLU A 93 -43.22 -3.94 -22.91
C GLU A 93 -42.46 -4.25 -21.64
N VAL A 94 -42.59 -5.44 -21.06
CA VAL A 94 -41.84 -5.87 -19.88
C VAL A 94 -40.33 -5.85 -20.14
N TYR A 95 -39.90 -6.36 -21.30
CA TYR A 95 -38.47 -6.26 -21.65
C TYR A 95 -38.02 -4.80 -21.79
N ARG A 96 -38.86 -3.91 -22.33
CA ARG A 96 -38.54 -2.48 -22.39
C ARG A 96 -38.35 -1.87 -21.01
N SER A 97 -39.26 -2.15 -20.05
CA SER A 97 -39.10 -1.72 -18.66
C SER A 97 -37.83 -2.32 -18.04
N LEU A 98 -37.59 -3.63 -18.18
CA LEU A 98 -36.43 -4.32 -17.67
C LEU A 98 -35.11 -3.73 -18.21
N TYR A 99 -35.01 -3.54 -19.54
CA TYR A 99 -33.82 -2.97 -20.15
C TYR A 99 -33.67 -1.44 -19.86
N GLY A 100 -34.79 -0.74 -19.66
CA GLY A 100 -34.77 0.68 -19.25
C GLY A 100 -34.22 0.87 -17.85
N ALA A 101 -34.86 0.24 -16.87
CA ALA A 101 -34.48 0.33 -15.45
C ALA A 101 -33.03 -0.15 -15.20
N THR A 102 -32.56 -1.16 -15.92
CA THR A 102 -31.20 -1.70 -15.74
C THR A 102 -30.15 -1.05 -16.64
N ALA A 103 -30.46 0.00 -17.39
CA ALA A 103 -29.56 0.57 -18.40
C ALA A 103 -28.20 1.00 -17.85
N ALA A 104 -28.16 1.55 -16.64
CA ALA A 104 -26.94 2.05 -15.99
C ALA A 104 -26.02 0.92 -15.48
N CYS A 105 -26.57 -0.25 -15.16
CA CYS A 105 -25.84 -1.33 -14.47
C CYS A 105 -25.96 -2.71 -15.18
N ARG A 106 -26.61 -2.78 -16.33
CA ARG A 106 -26.95 -4.03 -17.04
C ARG A 106 -25.74 -4.92 -17.35
N GLU A 107 -24.57 -4.34 -17.56
CA GLU A 107 -23.35 -5.09 -17.86
C GLU A 107 -22.64 -5.63 -16.61
N MET A 108 -23.09 -5.22 -15.41
CA MET A 108 -22.44 -5.54 -14.13
C MET A 108 -23.24 -6.59 -13.34
N ALA A 109 -24.40 -7.07 -13.86
CA ALA A 109 -25.16 -8.18 -13.30
C ALA A 109 -26.07 -8.79 -14.36
N GLY A 110 -26.54 -10.02 -14.12
CA GLY A 110 -27.67 -10.61 -14.81
C GLY A 110 -28.96 -10.26 -14.08
N PHE A 111 -29.92 -9.63 -14.77
CA PHE A 111 -31.20 -9.24 -14.19
C PHE A 111 -32.30 -10.16 -14.63
N HIS A 112 -33.13 -10.62 -13.69
CA HIS A 112 -34.15 -11.63 -13.89
C HIS A 112 -35.44 -11.24 -13.19
N LEU A 113 -36.58 -11.59 -13.81
CA LEU A 113 -37.92 -11.49 -13.20
C LEU A 113 -38.51 -12.89 -13.07
N TYR A 114 -38.82 -13.25 -11.84
CA TYR A 114 -39.42 -14.53 -11.47
C TYR A 114 -40.88 -14.35 -11.12
N ASN A 115 -41.70 -15.33 -11.46
CA ASN A 115 -43.09 -15.39 -10.98
C ASN A 115 -43.17 -15.79 -9.51
N ALA A 116 -44.38 -15.84 -8.94
CA ALA A 116 -44.60 -16.22 -7.54
C ALA A 116 -44.17 -17.67 -7.23
N ASP A 117 -44.08 -18.54 -8.23
CA ASP A 117 -43.64 -19.93 -8.08
C ASP A 117 -42.12 -20.08 -8.19
N GLY A 118 -41.40 -18.99 -8.40
CA GLY A 118 -39.96 -18.98 -8.52
C GLY A 118 -39.41 -19.39 -9.88
N SER A 119 -40.24 -19.38 -10.91
CA SER A 119 -39.84 -19.63 -12.31
C SER A 119 -39.41 -18.34 -12.99
N CYS A 120 -38.25 -18.34 -13.67
CA CYS A 120 -37.73 -17.17 -14.39
C CYS A 120 -38.54 -16.97 -15.69
N LEU A 121 -39.21 -15.82 -15.82
CA LEU A 121 -39.99 -15.47 -17.02
C LEU A 121 -39.24 -14.50 -17.94
N TYR A 122 -38.47 -13.56 -17.41
CA TYR A 122 -37.72 -12.54 -18.14
C TYR A 122 -36.30 -12.45 -17.65
N SER A 123 -35.35 -12.23 -18.56
CA SER A 123 -33.92 -12.14 -18.24
C SER A 123 -33.18 -11.23 -19.22
N THR A 124 -32.23 -10.46 -18.75
CA THR A 124 -31.29 -9.66 -19.58
C THR A 124 -30.09 -10.49 -20.08
N GLY A 125 -29.81 -11.62 -19.46
CA GLY A 125 -28.68 -12.48 -19.80
C GLY A 125 -29.06 -13.62 -20.78
N ASN A 126 -28.04 -14.26 -21.38
CA ASN A 126 -28.19 -15.41 -22.25
C ASN A 126 -28.68 -16.69 -21.53
N ARG A 127 -29.04 -16.61 -20.27
CA ARG A 127 -29.39 -17.77 -19.45
C ARG A 127 -30.84 -18.17 -19.56
N THR A 128 -30.96 -19.36 -20.00
CA THR A 128 -31.98 -20.38 -19.91
C THR A 128 -33.32 -19.96 -19.28
N TYR A 129 -34.32 -19.75 -20.14
CA TYR A 129 -35.71 -19.97 -19.81
C TYR A 129 -35.82 -21.28 -19.01
N GLY A 130 -36.39 -21.21 -17.81
CA GLY A 130 -36.67 -22.39 -17.00
C GLY A 130 -35.78 -22.59 -15.76
N GLN A 131 -34.87 -21.68 -15.44
CA GLN A 131 -34.18 -21.73 -14.14
C GLN A 131 -35.17 -21.33 -13.05
N THR A 132 -35.41 -22.21 -12.07
CA THR A 132 -36.27 -21.97 -10.94
C THR A 132 -35.42 -21.66 -9.71
N LEU A 133 -35.82 -20.65 -8.92
CA LEU A 133 -35.31 -20.41 -7.58
C LEU A 133 -36.35 -20.89 -6.56
N PRO A 134 -35.90 -21.46 -5.43
CA PRO A 134 -36.81 -21.91 -4.38
C PRO A 134 -37.49 -20.74 -3.68
N VAL A 135 -38.81 -20.82 -3.55
CA VAL A 135 -39.61 -19.78 -2.85
C VAL A 135 -39.77 -20.02 -1.35
N TYR A 136 -39.59 -21.26 -0.91
CA TYR A 136 -39.77 -21.65 0.50
C TYR A 136 -38.48 -21.51 1.34
N TRP A 137 -37.35 -21.26 0.71
CA TRP A 137 -36.04 -21.03 1.34
C TRP A 137 -35.18 -20.16 0.46
N GLY A 138 -34.05 -19.69 0.98
CA GLY A 138 -33.12 -18.86 0.24
C GLY A 138 -33.60 -17.42 0.08
N ILE A 139 -33.09 -16.75 -0.94
CA ILE A 139 -33.25 -15.30 -1.12
C ILE A 139 -34.70 -14.89 -1.43
N LEU A 140 -35.48 -15.72 -2.17
CA LEU A 140 -36.86 -15.37 -2.51
C LEU A 140 -37.78 -15.40 -1.28
N ARG A 141 -37.54 -16.32 -0.32
CA ARG A 141 -38.28 -16.33 0.93
C ARG A 141 -38.03 -15.05 1.77
N GLU A 142 -36.77 -14.61 1.83
CA GLU A 142 -36.42 -13.40 2.56
C GLU A 142 -37.02 -12.16 1.90
N ALA A 143 -36.93 -12.06 0.54
CA ALA A 143 -37.57 -10.99 -0.22
C ALA A 143 -39.09 -10.99 -0.07
N HIS A 144 -39.73 -12.16 0.08
CA HIS A 144 -41.17 -12.26 0.39
C HIS A 144 -41.52 -11.76 1.77
N ALA A 145 -40.68 -12.04 2.78
CA ALA A 145 -40.89 -11.60 4.16
C ALA A 145 -40.69 -10.08 4.33
N HIS A 146 -39.83 -9.48 3.49
CA HIS A 146 -39.49 -8.06 3.50
C HIS A 146 -39.67 -7.44 2.09
N PRO A 147 -40.90 -7.25 1.61
CA PRO A 147 -41.18 -6.92 0.19
C PRO A 147 -40.64 -5.56 -0.26
N ASN A 148 -40.42 -4.63 0.67
CA ASN A 148 -39.92 -3.30 0.37
C ASN A 148 -38.38 -3.20 0.39
N ASP A 149 -37.70 -4.21 0.92
CA ASP A 149 -36.26 -4.21 1.09
C ASP A 149 -35.58 -4.95 -0.05
N LEU A 150 -34.41 -4.46 -0.47
CA LEU A 150 -33.53 -5.19 -1.35
C LEU A 150 -32.66 -6.14 -0.55
N ILE A 151 -32.97 -7.41 -0.60
CA ILE A 151 -32.25 -8.47 0.13
C ILE A 151 -30.98 -8.81 -0.63
N ILE A 152 -29.85 -8.87 0.07
CA ILE A 152 -28.55 -9.22 -0.48
C ILE A 152 -28.09 -10.53 0.16
N ARG A 153 -27.68 -11.50 -0.67
CA ARG A 153 -27.25 -12.82 -0.17
C ARG A 153 -26.21 -13.43 -1.12
N SER A 154 -25.19 -14.05 -0.54
CA SER A 154 -24.33 -14.98 -1.26
C SER A 154 -25.04 -16.31 -1.46
N ASP A 155 -24.92 -16.90 -2.64
CA ASP A 155 -25.55 -18.17 -3.01
C ASP A 155 -24.63 -18.93 -3.98
N LEU A 156 -24.89 -20.24 -4.13
CA LEU A 156 -24.18 -21.06 -5.09
C LEU A 156 -25.04 -21.21 -6.36
N GLU A 157 -24.40 -21.03 -7.50
CA GLU A 157 -25.05 -21.29 -8.77
C GLU A 157 -25.03 -22.79 -9.14
N ILE A 158 -25.87 -23.17 -10.10
CA ILE A 158 -25.82 -24.51 -10.68
C ILE A 158 -24.49 -24.67 -11.43
N GLY A 159 -23.52 -25.28 -10.79
CA GLY A 159 -22.14 -25.37 -11.27
C GLY A 159 -21.12 -25.21 -10.15
N GLY A 160 -21.56 -24.74 -8.99
CA GLY A 160 -20.75 -24.58 -7.78
C GLY A 160 -20.05 -23.23 -7.66
N ASP A 161 -20.27 -22.32 -8.61
CA ASP A 161 -19.72 -20.97 -8.54
C ASP A 161 -20.49 -20.11 -7.52
N GLU A 162 -19.78 -19.40 -6.69
CA GLU A 162 -20.36 -18.43 -5.75
C GLU A 162 -20.85 -17.21 -6.52
N VAL A 163 -22.06 -16.75 -6.17
CA VAL A 163 -22.67 -15.56 -6.75
C VAL A 163 -23.28 -14.70 -5.67
N LEU A 164 -23.27 -13.39 -5.88
CA LEU A 164 -24.01 -12.45 -5.05
C LEU A 164 -25.37 -12.16 -5.70
N ARG A 165 -26.44 -12.42 -4.98
CA ARG A 165 -27.81 -12.13 -5.43
C ARG A 165 -28.42 -11.00 -4.65
N PHE A 166 -29.16 -10.17 -5.38
CA PHE A 166 -29.99 -9.10 -4.87
C PHE A 166 -31.42 -9.43 -5.25
N ALA A 167 -32.35 -9.46 -4.32
CA ALA A 167 -33.74 -9.77 -4.61
C ALA A 167 -34.71 -8.83 -3.90
N ARG A 168 -35.79 -8.48 -4.59
CA ARG A 168 -36.92 -7.72 -4.04
C ARG A 168 -38.24 -8.29 -4.59
N ALA A 169 -39.28 -8.28 -3.76
CA ALA A 169 -40.60 -8.72 -4.17
C ALA A 169 -41.25 -7.70 -5.12
N VAL A 170 -41.90 -8.18 -6.17
CA VAL A 170 -42.69 -7.37 -7.10
C VAL A 170 -44.12 -7.32 -6.61
N THR A 171 -44.57 -6.15 -6.19
CA THR A 171 -45.92 -5.93 -5.65
C THR A 171 -46.79 -5.06 -6.57
N GLY A 172 -46.16 -4.23 -7.41
CA GLY A 172 -46.86 -3.23 -8.21
C GLY A 172 -47.66 -2.27 -7.31
N ASN A 173 -48.97 -2.13 -7.60
CA ASN A 173 -49.87 -1.29 -6.80
C ASN A 173 -50.64 -2.09 -5.73
N SER A 174 -50.31 -3.36 -5.47
CA SER A 174 -50.98 -4.24 -4.51
C SER A 174 -50.05 -4.65 -3.39
N GLU A 175 -50.62 -5.05 -2.23
CA GLU A 175 -49.83 -5.63 -1.16
C GLU A 175 -49.45 -7.11 -1.44
N GLU A 176 -50.01 -7.71 -2.47
CA GLU A 176 -49.77 -9.09 -2.86
C GLU A 176 -48.49 -9.23 -3.72
N CYS A 177 -47.59 -10.12 -3.34
CA CYS A 177 -46.41 -10.44 -4.10
C CYS A 177 -46.79 -11.12 -5.43
N SER A 178 -46.50 -10.49 -6.56
CA SER A 178 -46.73 -11.00 -7.93
C SER A 178 -45.57 -11.82 -8.46
N GLY A 179 -44.40 -11.66 -7.85
CA GLY A 179 -43.16 -12.32 -8.27
C GLY A 179 -41.95 -11.62 -7.64
N TYR A 180 -40.80 -11.81 -8.24
CA TYR A 180 -39.54 -11.30 -7.68
C TYR A 180 -38.64 -10.75 -8.78
N PHE A 181 -38.01 -9.62 -8.48
CA PHE A 181 -36.84 -9.12 -9.19
C PHE A 181 -35.59 -9.74 -8.56
N VAL A 182 -34.67 -10.23 -9.38
CA VAL A 182 -33.38 -10.77 -8.92
C VAL A 182 -32.27 -10.25 -9.81
N ALA A 183 -31.26 -9.60 -9.22
CA ALA A 183 -30.00 -9.31 -9.87
C ALA A 183 -28.95 -10.32 -9.40
N THR A 184 -28.18 -10.92 -10.31
CA THR A 184 -27.15 -11.91 -10.02
C THR A 184 -25.80 -11.39 -10.48
N MET A 185 -24.89 -11.20 -9.54
CA MET A 185 -23.52 -10.75 -9.78
C MET A 185 -22.57 -11.94 -9.65
N THR A 186 -21.92 -12.30 -10.75
CA THR A 186 -20.92 -13.38 -10.82
C THR A 186 -19.50 -12.81 -10.69
N ALA A 187 -18.49 -13.69 -10.57
CA ALA A 187 -17.09 -13.30 -10.57
C ALA A 187 -16.70 -12.41 -11.76
N GLU A 188 -17.25 -12.69 -12.96
CA GLU A 188 -17.01 -11.89 -14.16
C GLU A 188 -17.57 -10.47 -14.03
N HIS A 189 -18.76 -10.32 -13.45
CA HIS A 189 -19.37 -9.03 -13.20
C HIS A 189 -18.59 -8.22 -12.18
N PHE A 190 -18.08 -8.83 -11.11
CA PHE A 190 -17.18 -8.18 -10.16
C PHE A 190 -15.89 -7.72 -10.82
N ALA A 191 -15.25 -8.60 -11.63
CA ALA A 191 -14.03 -8.24 -12.35
C ALA A 191 -14.26 -7.04 -13.27
N LYS A 192 -15.41 -6.99 -13.95
CA LYS A 192 -15.79 -5.87 -14.81
C LYS A 192 -16.09 -4.60 -14.01
N ALA A 193 -16.86 -4.73 -12.94
CA ALA A 193 -17.20 -3.60 -12.05
C ALA A 193 -15.95 -2.95 -11.45
N LEU A 194 -14.95 -3.73 -11.08
CA LEU A 194 -13.72 -3.26 -10.46
C LEU A 194 -12.58 -3.00 -11.46
N SER A 195 -12.84 -3.19 -12.76
CA SER A 195 -11.84 -2.95 -13.81
C SER A 195 -11.37 -1.50 -13.80
N GLY A 196 -10.05 -1.30 -13.79
CA GLY A 196 -9.44 0.03 -13.74
C GLY A 196 -9.22 0.61 -12.34
N THR A 197 -9.74 -0.02 -11.29
CA THR A 197 -9.57 0.43 -9.91
C THR A 197 -8.35 -0.21 -9.24
N TYR A 198 -7.94 -1.40 -9.66
CA TYR A 198 -6.80 -2.13 -9.08
C TYR A 198 -5.77 -2.55 -10.14
N SER A 199 -4.53 -2.74 -9.71
CA SER A 199 -3.46 -3.29 -10.54
C SER A 199 -3.42 -4.82 -10.41
N GLY A 200 -2.86 -5.51 -11.40
CA GLY A 200 -2.79 -6.99 -11.39
C GLY A 200 -1.95 -7.61 -10.25
N GLN A 201 -1.31 -6.78 -9.42
CA GLN A 201 -0.58 -7.21 -8.22
C GLN A 201 -1.41 -7.09 -6.94
N ASP A 202 -2.53 -6.37 -6.99
CA ASP A 202 -3.42 -6.18 -5.86
C ASP A 202 -4.40 -7.36 -5.77
N GLY A 203 -4.77 -7.76 -4.56
CA GLY A 203 -5.84 -8.71 -4.30
C GLY A 203 -7.07 -7.97 -3.79
N ILE A 204 -8.25 -8.32 -4.30
CA ILE A 204 -9.53 -7.84 -3.77
C ILE A 204 -10.38 -9.05 -3.43
N CYS A 205 -10.92 -9.06 -2.20
CA CYS A 205 -11.90 -10.05 -1.77
C CYS A 205 -13.17 -9.35 -1.30
N ILE A 206 -14.31 -9.94 -1.62
CA ILE A 206 -15.60 -9.56 -1.05
C ILE A 206 -16.03 -10.70 -0.13
N LEU A 207 -16.31 -10.37 1.11
CA LEU A 207 -16.71 -11.33 2.14
C LEU A 207 -18.16 -11.05 2.58
N ASN A 208 -18.88 -12.11 2.92
CA ASN A 208 -20.20 -11.99 3.55
C ASN A 208 -20.09 -11.67 5.06
N GLY A 209 -21.23 -11.53 5.74
CA GLY A 209 -21.29 -11.23 7.18
C GLY A 209 -20.68 -12.32 8.07
N PHE A 210 -20.44 -13.51 7.54
CA PHE A 210 -19.74 -14.62 8.22
C PHE A 210 -18.25 -14.67 7.90
N LEU A 211 -17.74 -13.66 7.16
CA LEU A 211 -16.37 -13.58 6.65
C LEU A 211 -16.02 -14.74 5.71
N GLU A 212 -17.00 -15.27 4.98
CA GLU A 212 -16.81 -16.22 3.90
C GLU A 212 -16.61 -15.46 2.58
N THR A 213 -15.75 -15.99 1.74
CA THR A 213 -15.40 -15.34 0.45
C THR A 213 -16.54 -15.51 -0.55
N VAL A 214 -17.12 -14.40 -0.98
CA VAL A 214 -18.10 -14.34 -2.08
C VAL A 214 -17.39 -14.17 -3.42
N TYR A 215 -16.30 -13.41 -3.43
CA TYR A 215 -15.50 -13.13 -4.60
C TYR A 215 -14.05 -12.83 -4.22
N SER A 216 -13.12 -13.31 -5.02
CA SER A 216 -11.71 -12.93 -4.89
C SER A 216 -11.04 -12.82 -6.24
N VAL A 217 -10.13 -11.87 -6.36
CA VAL A 217 -9.27 -11.66 -7.53
C VAL A 217 -7.87 -11.25 -7.08
N GLY A 218 -6.85 -11.65 -7.85
CA GLY A 218 -5.45 -11.30 -7.58
C GLY A 218 -4.66 -12.40 -6.89
N THR A 219 -3.52 -12.04 -6.31
CA THR A 219 -2.50 -12.98 -5.84
C THR A 219 -2.80 -13.66 -4.50
N ALA A 220 -3.79 -13.19 -3.75
CA ALA A 220 -4.16 -13.79 -2.47
C ALA A 220 -5.39 -14.66 -2.63
N SER A 221 -5.29 -15.92 -2.18
CA SER A 221 -6.45 -16.81 -2.07
C SER A 221 -7.45 -16.25 -1.07
N GLY A 222 -8.66 -15.93 -1.53
CA GLY A 222 -9.71 -15.34 -0.72
C GLY A 222 -10.10 -16.21 0.49
N GLU A 223 -10.10 -17.54 0.34
CA GLU A 223 -10.38 -18.48 1.43
C GLU A 223 -9.42 -18.30 2.61
N THR A 224 -8.12 -18.21 2.34
CA THR A 224 -7.09 -18.03 3.39
C THR A 224 -7.26 -16.70 4.13
N VAL A 225 -7.67 -15.65 3.41
CA VAL A 225 -7.87 -14.32 3.99
C VAL A 225 -9.12 -14.30 4.87
N GLY A 226 -10.23 -14.88 4.42
CA GLY A 226 -11.47 -15.03 5.21
C GLY A 226 -11.22 -15.75 6.53
N ASP A 227 -10.49 -16.85 6.52
CA ASP A 227 -10.16 -17.61 7.73
C ASP A 227 -9.28 -16.83 8.71
N VAL A 228 -8.30 -16.09 8.20
CA VAL A 228 -7.45 -15.22 9.03
C VAL A 228 -8.26 -14.09 9.65
N LEU A 229 -9.10 -13.41 8.87
CA LEU A 229 -9.97 -12.35 9.40
C LEU A 229 -10.98 -12.86 10.41
N ARG A 230 -11.54 -14.07 10.18
CA ARG A 230 -12.45 -14.72 11.13
C ARG A 230 -11.74 -15.05 12.45
N SER A 231 -10.51 -15.57 12.41
CA SER A 231 -9.73 -15.86 13.61
C SER A 231 -9.42 -14.59 14.42
N ARG A 232 -9.04 -13.50 13.75
CA ARG A 232 -8.78 -12.19 14.37
C ARG A 232 -10.04 -11.58 14.96
N PHE A 233 -11.15 -11.62 14.23
CA PHE A 233 -12.44 -11.14 14.71
C PHE A 233 -12.86 -11.84 16.00
N LEU A 234 -12.69 -13.17 16.08
CA LEU A 234 -12.96 -13.95 17.28
C LEU A 234 -12.03 -13.63 18.45
N GLN A 235 -10.82 -13.19 18.17
CA GLN A 235 -9.82 -12.78 19.17
C GLN A 235 -9.95 -11.30 19.57
N GLY A 236 -10.81 -10.53 18.92
CA GLY A 236 -10.97 -9.10 19.14
C GLY A 236 -9.78 -8.26 18.65
N GLU A 237 -8.99 -8.80 17.71
CA GLU A 237 -7.86 -8.10 17.09
C GLU A 237 -8.32 -7.17 15.95
N PRO A 238 -7.55 -6.12 15.63
CA PRO A 238 -7.87 -5.25 14.50
C PRO A 238 -7.83 -6.04 13.18
N LEU A 239 -8.84 -5.81 12.33
CA LEU A 239 -8.98 -6.48 11.04
C LEU A 239 -8.01 -5.93 9.99
N THR A 240 -7.64 -4.65 10.12
CA THR A 240 -6.68 -4.00 9.20
C THR A 240 -5.27 -4.11 9.77
N GLU A 241 -4.43 -4.92 9.16
CA GLU A 241 -3.05 -5.17 9.62
C GLU A 241 -2.17 -5.81 8.53
N VAL A 242 -0.87 -5.93 8.82
CA VAL A 242 0.06 -6.64 7.95
C VAL A 242 -0.01 -8.15 8.23
N TRP A 243 -0.31 -8.95 7.21
CA TRP A 243 -0.35 -10.40 7.27
C TRP A 243 0.43 -11.00 6.11
N ASN A 244 1.29 -11.97 6.43
CA ASN A 244 2.07 -12.71 5.45
C ASN A 244 2.74 -11.80 4.39
N ASN A 245 3.32 -10.69 4.86
CA ASN A 245 3.99 -9.70 4.02
C ASN A 245 3.06 -8.85 3.11
N ASN A 246 1.75 -8.88 3.38
CA ASN A 246 0.75 -8.05 2.73
C ASN A 246 0.08 -7.13 3.74
N SER A 247 -0.27 -5.93 3.30
CA SER A 247 -1.16 -5.04 4.04
C SER A 247 -2.60 -5.37 3.67
N ILE A 248 -3.47 -5.53 4.67
CA ILE A 248 -4.88 -5.86 4.50
C ILE A 248 -5.70 -4.65 4.97
N TYR A 249 -6.59 -4.18 4.12
CA TYR A 249 -7.53 -3.09 4.42
C TYR A 249 -8.95 -3.64 4.30
N VAL A 250 -9.71 -3.58 5.37
CA VAL A 250 -11.08 -4.08 5.44
C VAL A 250 -12.04 -2.91 5.59
N SER A 251 -12.99 -2.80 4.67
CA SER A 251 -14.07 -1.81 4.68
C SER A 251 -15.43 -2.51 4.70
N LYS A 252 -16.35 -2.05 5.55
CA LYS A 252 -17.75 -2.52 5.54
C LYS A 252 -18.48 -1.80 4.40
N LEU A 253 -19.19 -2.56 3.56
CA LEU A 253 -19.97 -2.00 2.46
C LEU A 253 -21.36 -1.55 2.98
N GLY A 254 -21.41 -0.35 3.54
CA GLY A 254 -22.65 0.21 4.09
C GLY A 254 -23.36 -0.74 5.06
N ASP A 255 -24.67 -0.88 4.91
CA ASP A 255 -25.50 -1.79 5.70
C ASP A 255 -25.82 -3.11 4.96
N THR A 256 -25.09 -3.43 3.91
CA THR A 256 -25.31 -4.63 3.10
C THR A 256 -24.92 -5.95 3.77
N GLY A 257 -24.23 -5.89 4.90
CA GLY A 257 -23.64 -7.06 5.57
C GLY A 257 -22.41 -7.64 4.86
N LEU A 258 -21.88 -6.94 3.86
CA LEU A 258 -20.67 -7.33 3.12
C LEU A 258 -19.47 -6.53 3.58
N TYR A 259 -18.28 -7.11 3.36
CA TYR A 259 -17.00 -6.47 3.58
C TYR A 259 -16.17 -6.51 2.29
N SER A 260 -15.56 -5.39 1.92
CA SER A 260 -14.50 -5.36 0.91
C SER A 260 -13.15 -5.45 1.60
N VAL A 261 -12.27 -6.28 1.06
CA VAL A 261 -10.92 -6.49 1.57
C VAL A 261 -9.93 -6.25 0.45
N LEU A 262 -9.13 -5.22 0.61
CA LEU A 262 -8.01 -4.92 -0.29
C LEU A 262 -6.73 -5.50 0.31
N ILE A 263 -6.01 -6.30 -0.49
CA ILE A 263 -4.77 -6.97 -0.11
C ILE A 263 -3.67 -6.45 -1.00
N ARG A 264 -2.63 -5.85 -0.40
CA ARG A 264 -1.50 -5.30 -1.15
C ARG A 264 -0.17 -5.79 -0.59
N PRO A 265 0.85 -6.02 -1.44
CA PRO A 265 2.19 -6.32 -0.97
C PRO A 265 2.70 -5.23 -0.04
N HIS A 266 3.19 -5.60 1.14
CA HIS A 266 3.71 -4.62 2.09
C HIS A 266 4.92 -3.89 1.50
N VAL A 267 4.89 -2.56 1.54
CA VAL A 267 5.85 -1.66 0.84
C VAL A 267 7.31 -1.96 1.15
N PHE A 268 7.61 -2.37 2.40
CA PHE A 268 8.98 -2.62 2.83
C PHE A 268 9.60 -3.91 2.32
N THR A 269 8.85 -4.71 1.56
CA THR A 269 9.33 -5.95 0.93
C THR A 269 9.44 -5.86 -0.58
N SER A 270 9.00 -4.74 -1.16
CA SER A 270 9.06 -4.55 -2.60
C SER A 270 10.50 -4.25 -3.09
N ASP A 271 10.79 -4.62 -4.33
CA ASP A 271 12.07 -4.32 -5.01
C ASP A 271 12.40 -2.82 -5.03
N THR A 272 11.37 -1.97 -5.03
CA THR A 272 11.50 -0.50 -4.96
C THR A 272 12.18 -0.06 -3.66
N THR A 273 11.77 -0.64 -2.53
CA THR A 273 12.37 -0.33 -1.22
C THR A 273 13.82 -0.82 -1.15
N ARG A 274 14.12 -2.00 -1.71
CA ARG A 274 15.48 -2.53 -1.81
C ARG A 274 16.38 -1.62 -2.65
N SER A 275 15.89 -1.14 -3.78
CA SER A 275 16.61 -0.19 -4.64
C SER A 275 16.94 1.11 -3.91
N MET A 276 16.01 1.65 -3.13
CA MET A 276 16.22 2.87 -2.35
C MET A 276 17.26 2.68 -1.23
N TYR A 277 17.23 1.56 -0.50
CA TYR A 277 18.29 1.24 0.48
C TYR A 277 19.66 1.11 -0.19
N THR A 278 19.71 0.56 -1.39
CA THR A 278 20.96 0.43 -2.15
C THR A 278 21.51 1.82 -2.50
N VAL A 279 20.69 2.74 -2.97
CA VAL A 279 21.10 4.13 -3.26
C VAL A 279 21.59 4.84 -1.99
N LEU A 280 20.87 4.72 -0.86
CA LEU A 280 21.29 5.30 0.41
C LEU A 280 22.63 4.73 0.89
N LEU A 281 22.86 3.42 0.71
CA LEU A 281 24.13 2.77 1.04
C LEU A 281 25.29 3.33 0.19
N PHE A 282 25.09 3.51 -1.12
CA PHE A 282 26.11 4.09 -1.99
C PHE A 282 26.42 5.55 -1.65
N MET A 283 25.40 6.33 -1.32
CA MET A 283 25.59 7.72 -0.84
C MET A 283 26.36 7.76 0.46
N ALA A 284 26.05 6.91 1.41
CA ALA A 284 26.75 6.81 2.69
C ALA A 284 28.21 6.37 2.50
N ALA A 285 28.46 5.38 1.65
CA ALA A 285 29.81 4.91 1.32
C ALA A 285 30.64 6.01 0.62
N GLY A 286 30.05 6.72 -0.34
CA GLY A 286 30.70 7.83 -1.04
C GLY A 286 31.07 8.97 -0.08
N SER A 287 30.15 9.38 0.80
CA SER A 287 30.41 10.37 1.87
C SER A 287 31.50 9.93 2.82
N PHE A 288 31.52 8.65 3.21
CA PHE A 288 32.56 8.10 4.07
C PHE A 288 33.94 8.17 3.42
N LEU A 289 34.06 7.74 2.14
CA LEU A 289 35.32 7.80 1.40
C LEU A 289 35.81 9.23 1.23
N LEU A 290 34.93 10.17 0.95
CA LEU A 290 35.25 11.59 0.87
C LEU A 290 35.78 12.11 2.21
N SER A 291 35.12 11.77 3.29
CA SER A 291 35.50 12.15 4.67
C SER A 291 36.90 11.61 5.04
N VAL A 292 37.20 10.37 4.69
CA VAL A 292 38.54 9.77 4.88
C VAL A 292 39.59 10.50 4.06
N GLY A 293 39.31 10.81 2.78
CA GLY A 293 40.20 11.56 1.92
C GLY A 293 40.55 12.95 2.47
N VAL A 294 39.53 13.69 2.92
CA VAL A 294 39.71 15.01 3.57
C VAL A 294 40.50 14.91 4.86
N ALA A 295 40.20 13.91 5.71
CA ALA A 295 40.93 13.71 6.98
C ALA A 295 42.42 13.42 6.75
N ILE A 296 42.76 12.59 5.76
CA ILE A 296 44.15 12.30 5.38
C ILE A 296 44.83 13.57 4.85
N GLY A 297 44.16 14.34 3.99
CA GLY A 297 44.66 15.58 3.44
C GLY A 297 44.98 16.59 4.51
N ILE A 298 44.02 16.89 5.38
CA ILE A 298 44.21 17.85 6.52
C ILE A 298 45.30 17.37 7.48
N SER A 299 45.26 16.08 7.88
CA SER A 299 46.28 15.51 8.77
C SER A 299 47.69 15.63 8.19
N SER A 300 47.85 15.39 6.91
CA SER A 300 49.15 15.53 6.22
C SER A 300 49.58 16.98 6.10
N PHE A 301 48.67 17.89 5.81
CA PHE A 301 48.91 19.32 5.67
C PHE A 301 49.40 19.97 6.98
N LEU A 302 48.84 19.54 8.13
CA LEU A 302 49.21 20.05 9.46
C LEU A 302 50.42 19.34 10.05
N SER A 303 50.58 18.02 9.82
CA SER A 303 51.67 17.26 10.45
C SER A 303 53.05 17.44 9.76
N LYS A 304 53.08 17.68 8.47
CA LYS A 304 54.34 17.85 7.73
C LYS A 304 55.23 19.00 8.24
N PRO A 305 54.70 20.23 8.37
CA PRO A 305 55.50 21.36 8.92
C PRO A 305 56.03 21.11 10.32
N ILE A 306 55.20 20.51 11.18
CA ILE A 306 55.57 20.19 12.56
C ILE A 306 56.76 19.20 12.61
N HIS A 307 56.76 18.19 11.72
CA HIS A 307 57.90 17.25 11.64
C HIS A 307 59.15 17.92 11.17
N VAL A 308 59.12 18.78 10.14
CA VAL A 308 60.28 19.50 9.63
C VAL A 308 60.90 20.38 10.76
N LEU A 309 60.08 21.09 11.52
CA LEU A 309 60.56 21.90 12.62
C LEU A 309 61.11 21.04 13.78
N HIS A 310 60.47 19.90 14.09
CA HIS A 310 60.95 18.97 15.13
C HIS A 310 62.32 18.40 14.74
N ASP A 311 62.46 17.89 13.52
CA ASP A 311 63.74 17.32 13.02
C ASP A 311 64.85 18.36 13.03
N ALA A 312 64.55 19.62 12.66
CA ALA A 312 65.51 20.72 12.70
C ALA A 312 65.86 21.08 14.16
N MET A 313 64.94 21.04 15.12
CA MET A 313 65.21 21.24 16.54
C MET A 313 66.12 20.14 17.12
N ASP A 314 65.91 18.90 16.73
CA ASP A 314 66.77 17.78 17.14
C ASP A 314 68.19 17.94 16.60
N GLU A 315 68.40 18.37 15.31
CA GLU A 315 69.72 18.66 14.77
C GLU A 315 70.43 19.78 15.55
N VAL A 316 69.76 20.85 15.90
CA VAL A 316 70.31 21.94 16.74
C VAL A 316 70.69 21.42 18.12
N GLN A 317 69.90 20.54 18.71
CA GLN A 317 70.19 19.93 20.01
C GLN A 317 71.42 19.03 19.96
N GLU A 318 71.70 18.38 18.81
CA GLU A 318 72.89 17.56 18.57
C GLU A 318 74.15 18.43 18.28
N GLY A 319 74.00 19.78 18.25
CA GLY A 319 75.11 20.73 18.07
C GLY A 319 75.28 21.26 16.66
N ASN A 320 74.42 20.88 15.71
CA ASN A 320 74.44 21.43 14.36
C ASN A 320 73.66 22.76 14.33
N LEU A 321 74.36 23.85 14.56
CA LEU A 321 73.81 25.22 14.57
C LEU A 321 73.62 25.86 13.18
N ASP A 322 74.12 25.21 12.13
CA ASP A 322 73.93 25.66 10.75
C ASP A 322 72.61 25.15 10.12
N THR A 323 71.80 24.47 10.93
CA THR A 323 70.48 23.94 10.49
C THR A 323 69.57 25.11 10.18
N HIS A 324 69.00 25.11 8.95
CA HIS A 324 68.06 26.10 8.46
C HIS A 324 66.79 25.43 7.95
N VAL A 325 65.64 25.93 8.36
CA VAL A 325 64.34 25.45 7.92
C VAL A 325 63.84 26.34 6.78
N ASP A 326 63.87 25.81 5.57
CA ASP A 326 63.28 26.48 4.42
C ASP A 326 61.83 26.05 4.24
N MET A 327 60.92 26.97 4.56
CA MET A 327 59.48 26.73 4.50
C MET A 327 58.78 27.88 3.80
N GLU A 328 58.48 27.67 2.50
CA GLU A 328 57.75 28.64 1.65
C GLU A 328 56.25 28.68 2.03
N ARG A 329 55.92 29.12 3.27
CA ARG A 329 54.55 29.29 3.73
C ARG A 329 54.35 30.69 4.32
N GLN A 330 53.12 31.23 4.10
CA GLN A 330 52.74 32.56 4.60
C GLN A 330 51.78 32.47 5.80
N ASP A 331 51.76 31.34 6.52
CA ASP A 331 50.91 31.07 7.65
C ASP A 331 51.75 30.98 8.95
N GLU A 332 51.11 30.64 10.06
CA GLU A 332 51.76 30.54 11.37
C GLU A 332 52.93 29.57 11.42
N PHE A 333 52.94 28.55 10.53
CA PHE A 333 54.07 27.62 10.39
C PHE A 333 55.26 28.26 9.70
N GLY A 334 55.02 29.13 8.72
CA GLY A 334 56.07 29.92 8.08
C GLY A 334 56.72 30.91 9.03
N GLU A 335 55.93 31.63 9.82
CA GLU A 335 56.38 32.52 10.87
C GLU A 335 57.22 31.78 11.94
N LEU A 336 56.76 30.56 12.33
CA LEU A 336 57.47 29.72 13.27
C LEU A 336 58.84 29.25 12.73
N ALA A 337 58.93 28.90 11.45
CA ALA A 337 60.18 28.54 10.80
C ALA A 337 61.17 29.70 10.70
N GLU A 338 60.69 30.91 10.39
CA GLU A 338 61.52 32.13 10.38
C GLU A 338 62.04 32.47 11.78
N ASN A 339 61.19 32.43 12.82
CA ASN A 339 61.60 32.65 14.20
C ASN A 339 62.61 31.60 14.67
N PHE A 340 62.48 30.36 14.27
CA PHE A 340 63.44 29.28 14.53
C PHE A 340 64.79 29.61 13.89
N ASN A 341 64.84 30.01 12.63
CA ASN A 341 66.07 30.39 11.92
C ASN A 341 66.75 31.60 12.53
N ILE A 342 66.00 32.61 12.98
CA ILE A 342 66.52 33.76 13.70
C ILE A 342 67.14 33.31 15.04
N MET A 343 66.53 32.44 15.78
CA MET A 343 67.01 31.91 17.03
C MET A 343 68.29 31.12 16.88
N THR A 344 68.37 30.17 15.94
CA THR A 344 69.58 29.36 15.68
C THR A 344 70.76 30.22 15.24
N LYS A 345 70.56 31.23 14.38
CA LYS A 345 71.57 32.17 13.97
C LYS A 345 72.11 33.00 15.14
N ARG A 346 71.26 33.41 16.07
CA ARG A 346 71.71 34.12 17.29
C ARG A 346 72.52 33.22 18.21
N ILE A 347 72.11 31.98 18.40
CA ILE A 347 72.87 31.02 19.22
C ILE A 347 74.25 30.77 18.61
N SER A 348 74.34 30.54 17.30
CA SER A 348 75.58 30.35 16.59
C SER A 348 76.54 31.54 16.81
N SER A 349 76.01 32.77 16.70
CA SER A 349 76.84 34.02 16.87
C SER A 349 77.25 34.27 18.33
N TYR A 350 76.69 33.59 19.33
CA TYR A 350 77.17 33.67 20.75
C TYR A 350 78.20 32.60 21.08
N MET A 351 78.34 31.56 20.23
CA MET A 351 79.29 30.46 20.47
C MET A 351 80.59 30.62 19.68
N GLU A 352 80.62 31.51 18.68
CA GLU A 352 81.87 32.00 18.06
C GLU A 352 82.58 33.08 18.87
#